data_46b7ee4ebef202fd3e489820249cff1b
#
_entry.id   46b7ee4ebef202fd3e489820249cff1b
#
_cell.length_a   1.000
_cell.length_b   1.000
_cell.length_c   1.000
_cell.angle_alpha   90.00
_cell.angle_beta   90.00
_cell.angle_gamma   90.00
#
_symmetry.space_group_name_H-M   'P 1'
#
loop_
_entity.id
_entity.type
_entity.pdbx_description
1 polymer ?
#
loop_
_entity_poly.entity_id
_entity_poly.type
_entity_poly.pdbx_seq_one_letter_code
_entity_poly.pdbx_strand_id
1 'polypeptide(L)'
;MSISRRSILTKVPIALASTNVLKAVGVFEKVESIPHATHFGPFIAKVQNGVIKDIIPQKSDYNPTMMLKAMADRVYSDSRVKYPCVRKSFLENKKNHKELRGREEFVRVSWDVALDLAAKKLKEIPKENIYNASYGGWGHAGSLHRCHHLAWRFFNTTLGGAIGTDGEYGNGAAARINPMIVGDMEVYSQQTTHEEMIKNCKVYVMWGADLFKCNRIDYFVPNHVNDSYYPKYKRAGIKFISIDPIYTETAQAFSAEWIPIRPNTDVALMLGMMHYLYTSDQYDKAFIAKYTDGFDKFLPYLLGESDNAPKTLEWASQITGVSAEKSKN
;
A
#
# COMPACT_ATOMS: atom_id res chain seq x y z
N MET A 1 -12.65 -26.97 -27.62
CA MET A 1 -11.31 -27.57 -27.55
C MET A 1 -10.75 -27.38 -26.18
N SER A 2 -10.68 -28.44 -25.37
CA SER A 2 -10.15 -28.36 -23.99
C SER A 2 -8.63 -28.53 -24.06
N ILE A 3 -7.91 -27.49 -23.72
CA ILE A 3 -6.44 -27.56 -23.58
C ILE A 3 -6.16 -28.15 -22.21
N SER A 4 -5.70 -29.38 -22.16
CA SER A 4 -5.31 -30.11 -20.97
C SER A 4 -4.08 -29.45 -20.33
N ARG A 5 -4.11 -29.24 -19.00
CA ARG A 5 -2.99 -28.70 -18.21
C ARG A 5 -1.68 -29.49 -18.27
N ARG A 6 -1.75 -30.74 -18.74
CA ARG A 6 -0.58 -31.59 -19.00
C ARG A 6 0.27 -31.17 -20.21
N SER A 7 -0.30 -30.46 -21.18
CA SER A 7 0.44 -30.07 -22.39
C SER A 7 1.40 -28.88 -22.21
N ILE A 8 1.31 -28.15 -21.09
CA ILE A 8 2.21 -27.01 -20.80
C ILE A 8 3.47 -27.48 -20.07
N LEU A 9 3.38 -28.58 -19.31
CA LEU A 9 4.52 -29.09 -18.52
C LEU A 9 5.42 -30.10 -19.25
N THR A 10 5.00 -30.61 -20.40
CA THR A 10 5.73 -31.65 -21.15
C THR A 10 6.66 -31.13 -22.25
N LYS A 11 6.75 -29.82 -22.47
CA LYS A 11 7.62 -29.22 -23.48
C LYS A 11 8.92 -28.59 -22.97
N VAL A 12 9.32 -28.85 -21.73
CA VAL A 12 10.55 -28.30 -21.14
C VAL A 12 11.48 -29.40 -20.56
N PRO A 13 11.79 -30.48 -21.24
CA PRO A 13 12.94 -31.26 -20.82
C PRO A 13 13.87 -31.72 -21.90
N ILE A 14 14.19 -30.91 -22.91
CA ILE A 14 15.20 -31.36 -23.92
C ILE A 14 16.46 -30.45 -23.93
N ALA A 15 16.53 -29.47 -23.06
CA ALA A 15 17.71 -28.57 -23.01
C ALA A 15 18.81 -29.00 -22.01
N LEU A 16 18.65 -30.11 -21.27
CA LEU A 16 19.62 -30.51 -20.22
C LEU A 16 20.70 -31.51 -20.66
N ALA A 17 20.62 -32.06 -21.86
CA ALA A 17 21.63 -33.03 -22.34
C ALA A 17 22.74 -32.44 -23.22
N SER A 18 22.63 -31.17 -23.62
CA SER A 18 23.62 -30.54 -24.54
C SER A 18 24.62 -29.59 -23.87
N THR A 19 24.52 -29.37 -22.56
CA THR A 19 25.33 -28.38 -21.85
C THR A 19 26.81 -28.78 -21.65
N ASN A 20 27.15 -30.06 -21.74
CA ASN A 20 28.53 -30.51 -21.54
C ASN A 20 29.42 -30.48 -22.80
N VAL A 21 28.82 -30.45 -23.99
CA VAL A 21 29.57 -30.35 -25.26
C VAL A 21 29.82 -28.90 -25.67
N LEU A 22 28.99 -27.97 -25.25
CA LEU A 22 29.12 -26.54 -25.57
C LEU A 22 30.14 -25.78 -24.68
N LYS A 23 30.60 -26.37 -23.57
CA LYS A 23 31.65 -25.77 -22.74
C LYS A 23 33.04 -25.77 -23.40
N ALA A 24 33.24 -26.55 -24.43
CA ALA A 24 34.54 -26.65 -25.14
C ALA A 24 34.69 -25.62 -26.28
N VAL A 25 33.66 -24.91 -26.67
CA VAL A 25 33.66 -23.98 -27.82
C VAL A 25 33.19 -22.61 -27.33
N GLY A 26 33.86 -21.93 -26.46
CA GLY A 26 33.72 -20.52 -26.10
C GLY A 26 32.35 -19.82 -26.42
N VAL A 27 31.23 -20.51 -26.24
CA VAL A 27 29.90 -19.96 -26.48
C VAL A 27 29.62 -18.97 -25.34
N PHE A 28 29.57 -17.70 -25.65
CA PHE A 28 29.13 -16.67 -24.73
C PHE A 28 27.76 -17.06 -24.19
N GLU A 29 27.72 -17.39 -22.92
CA GLU A 29 26.48 -17.76 -22.23
C GLU A 29 25.50 -16.58 -22.34
N LYS A 30 24.35 -16.85 -22.98
CA LYS A 30 23.36 -15.82 -23.25
C LYS A 30 22.80 -15.26 -21.95
N VAL A 31 22.99 -13.97 -21.73
CA VAL A 31 22.31 -13.24 -20.64
C VAL A 31 20.94 -12.82 -21.13
N GLU A 32 19.91 -13.30 -20.48
CA GLU A 32 18.53 -12.91 -20.74
C GLU A 32 18.20 -11.63 -20.00
N SER A 33 17.35 -10.79 -20.60
CA SER A 33 16.87 -9.55 -20.02
C SER A 33 15.36 -9.67 -19.81
N ILE A 34 14.94 -9.82 -18.56
CA ILE A 34 13.54 -10.10 -18.21
C ILE A 34 12.96 -8.85 -17.52
N PRO A 35 11.99 -8.14 -18.14
CA PRO A 35 11.33 -7.02 -17.50
C PRO A 35 10.42 -7.50 -16.36
N HIS A 36 10.47 -6.79 -15.26
CA HIS A 36 9.65 -7.07 -14.08
C HIS A 36 9.38 -5.79 -13.28
N ALA A 37 8.54 -5.87 -12.26
CA ALA A 37 8.30 -4.79 -11.32
C ALA A 37 8.03 -5.32 -9.92
N THR A 38 8.33 -4.50 -8.92
CA THR A 38 8.02 -4.73 -7.50
C THR A 38 7.53 -3.43 -6.87
N HIS A 39 7.25 -3.43 -5.57
CA HIS A 39 6.99 -2.21 -4.79
C HIS A 39 8.12 -1.19 -4.84
N PHE A 40 9.32 -1.61 -5.24
CA PHE A 40 10.49 -0.74 -5.33
C PHE A 40 10.71 -0.18 -6.75
N GLY A 41 9.79 -0.43 -7.65
CA GLY A 41 9.81 0.09 -9.02
C GLY A 41 9.99 -0.99 -10.09
N PRO A 42 9.96 -0.58 -11.36
CA PRO A 42 10.18 -1.43 -12.53
C PRO A 42 11.66 -1.65 -12.79
N PHE A 43 12.02 -2.84 -13.24
CA PHE A 43 13.41 -3.21 -13.50
C PHE A 43 13.55 -4.24 -14.62
N ILE A 44 14.78 -4.44 -15.05
CA ILE A 44 15.22 -5.53 -15.92
C ILE A 44 16.09 -6.48 -15.08
N ALA A 45 15.65 -7.72 -14.92
CA ALA A 45 16.49 -8.77 -14.37
C ALA A 45 17.42 -9.32 -15.44
N LYS A 46 18.73 -9.31 -15.19
CA LYS A 46 19.72 -9.98 -16.00
C LYS A 46 19.91 -11.40 -15.50
N VAL A 47 19.48 -12.36 -16.29
CA VAL A 47 19.51 -13.78 -15.92
C VAL A 47 20.51 -14.54 -16.78
N GLN A 48 21.38 -15.32 -16.16
CA GLN A 48 22.35 -16.18 -16.79
C GLN A 48 22.29 -17.58 -16.15
N ASN A 49 22.08 -18.59 -16.97
CA ASN A 49 21.95 -19.98 -16.48
C ASN A 49 20.84 -20.15 -15.41
N GLY A 50 19.73 -19.44 -15.56
CA GLY A 50 18.62 -19.48 -14.60
C GLY A 50 18.87 -18.73 -13.28
N VAL A 51 19.99 -18.02 -13.17
CA VAL A 51 20.36 -17.23 -11.98
C VAL A 51 20.30 -15.75 -12.29
N ILE A 52 19.64 -14.97 -11.45
CA ILE A 52 19.66 -13.51 -11.52
C ILE A 52 21.06 -13.02 -11.15
N LYS A 53 21.72 -12.34 -12.10
CA LYS A 53 23.05 -11.78 -11.92
C LYS A 53 23.03 -10.29 -11.58
N ASP A 54 22.03 -9.58 -12.07
CA ASP A 54 21.91 -8.15 -11.82
C ASP A 54 20.45 -7.68 -11.96
N ILE A 55 20.13 -6.59 -11.28
CA ILE A 55 18.84 -5.89 -11.35
C ILE A 55 19.13 -4.46 -11.80
N ILE A 56 18.62 -4.12 -12.97
CA ILE A 56 18.81 -2.80 -13.56
C ILE A 56 17.46 -2.08 -13.57
N PRO A 57 17.33 -0.92 -12.91
CA PRO A 57 16.11 -0.11 -12.98
C PRO A 57 15.72 0.20 -14.42
N GLN A 58 14.44 0.21 -14.73
CA GLN A 58 13.97 0.65 -16.06
C GLN A 58 14.20 2.15 -16.22
N LYS A 59 14.56 2.55 -17.43
CA LYS A 59 14.81 3.96 -17.78
C LYS A 59 13.59 4.87 -17.61
N SER A 60 12.39 4.29 -17.60
CA SER A 60 11.13 5.01 -17.36
C SER A 60 10.90 5.37 -15.89
N ASP A 61 11.67 4.80 -14.96
CA ASP A 61 11.60 5.18 -13.57
C ASP A 61 12.40 6.46 -13.32
N TYR A 62 11.72 7.50 -12.87
CA TYR A 62 12.31 8.82 -12.68
C TYR A 62 13.39 8.86 -11.59
N ASN A 63 13.14 8.14 -10.49
CA ASN A 63 14.02 8.15 -9.32
C ASN A 63 14.06 6.75 -8.66
N PRO A 64 14.71 5.78 -9.33
CA PRO A 64 14.72 4.41 -8.85
C PRO A 64 15.40 4.28 -7.48
N THR A 65 14.79 3.49 -6.62
CA THR A 65 15.33 3.25 -5.28
C THR A 65 16.50 2.26 -5.30
N MET A 66 17.46 2.47 -4.40
CA MET A 66 18.56 1.52 -4.15
C MET A 66 18.07 0.14 -3.70
N MET A 67 16.87 0.03 -3.13
CA MET A 67 16.26 -1.22 -2.69
C MET A 67 16.06 -2.24 -3.82
N LEU A 68 15.97 -1.79 -5.07
CA LEU A 68 15.88 -2.70 -6.21
C LEU A 68 17.06 -3.66 -6.30
N LYS A 69 18.27 -3.22 -5.99
CA LYS A 69 19.47 -4.06 -6.04
C LYS A 69 19.41 -5.24 -5.07
N ALA A 70 18.74 -5.08 -3.94
CA ALA A 70 18.56 -6.14 -2.95
C ALA A 70 17.62 -7.27 -3.42
N MET A 71 16.90 -7.08 -4.55
CA MET A 71 15.96 -8.10 -5.04
C MET A 71 16.65 -9.39 -5.47
N ALA A 72 17.84 -9.32 -6.07
CA ALA A 72 18.60 -10.50 -6.44
C ALA A 72 18.99 -11.32 -5.21
N ASP A 73 19.56 -10.67 -4.20
CA ASP A 73 19.98 -11.33 -2.95
C ASP A 73 18.79 -11.93 -2.21
N ARG A 74 17.66 -11.21 -2.18
CA ARG A 74 16.44 -11.71 -1.55
C ARG A 74 15.93 -13.01 -2.17
N VAL A 75 16.03 -13.19 -3.48
CA VAL A 75 15.61 -14.42 -4.16
C VAL A 75 16.40 -15.63 -3.66
N TYR A 76 17.69 -15.45 -3.36
CA TYR A 76 18.61 -16.53 -2.95
C TYR A 76 18.87 -16.57 -1.45
N SER A 77 18.32 -15.64 -0.68
CA SER A 77 18.49 -15.58 0.77
C SER A 77 18.01 -16.86 1.46
N ASP A 78 18.70 -17.27 2.51
CA ASP A 78 18.30 -18.41 3.35
C ASP A 78 17.06 -18.14 4.17
N SER A 79 16.70 -16.86 4.40
CA SER A 79 15.44 -16.48 5.04
C SER A 79 14.22 -16.68 4.15
N ARG A 80 14.42 -16.90 2.84
CA ARG A 80 13.32 -17.15 1.92
C ARG A 80 12.87 -18.61 1.98
N VAL A 81 11.56 -18.83 2.05
CA VAL A 81 10.97 -20.17 1.89
C VAL A 81 11.17 -20.62 0.43
N LYS A 82 12.05 -21.60 0.21
CA LYS A 82 12.46 -22.09 -1.12
C LYS A 82 11.66 -23.31 -1.58
N TYR A 83 11.10 -24.05 -0.65
CA TYR A 83 10.44 -25.34 -0.89
C TYR A 83 9.15 -25.43 -0.09
N PRO A 84 8.15 -26.20 -0.53
CA PRO A 84 6.99 -26.49 0.27
C PRO A 84 7.41 -27.32 1.49
N CYS A 85 6.91 -26.92 2.65
CA CYS A 85 7.16 -27.59 3.91
C CYS A 85 5.83 -27.80 4.65
N VAL A 86 5.69 -28.95 5.30
CA VAL A 86 4.53 -29.32 6.09
C VAL A 86 4.95 -29.63 7.51
N ARG A 87 4.13 -29.23 8.48
CA ARG A 87 4.37 -29.54 9.90
C ARG A 87 4.45 -31.04 10.10
N LYS A 88 5.43 -31.50 10.86
CA LYS A 88 5.70 -32.92 11.10
C LYS A 88 4.50 -33.65 11.66
N SER A 89 3.88 -33.10 12.70
CA SER A 89 2.68 -33.69 13.31
C SER A 89 1.52 -33.87 12.32
N PHE A 90 1.36 -32.93 11.37
CA PHE A 90 0.34 -33.03 10.37
C PHE A 90 0.62 -34.13 9.33
N LEU A 91 1.89 -34.32 8.95
CA LEU A 91 2.28 -35.43 8.04
C LEU A 91 2.03 -36.80 8.67
N GLU A 92 2.36 -36.94 9.94
CA GLU A 92 2.25 -38.21 10.65
C GLU A 92 0.78 -38.57 10.99
N ASN A 93 0.05 -37.63 11.57
CA ASN A 93 -1.26 -37.88 12.17
C ASN A 93 -2.45 -37.31 11.39
N LYS A 94 -2.21 -36.50 10.34
CA LYS A 94 -3.22 -35.75 9.58
C LYS A 94 -4.09 -34.82 10.47
N LYS A 95 -3.62 -34.50 11.69
CA LYS A 95 -4.28 -33.63 12.64
C LYS A 95 -3.52 -32.30 12.79
N ASN A 96 -4.25 -31.24 13.03
CA ASN A 96 -3.66 -29.94 13.33
C ASN A 96 -3.48 -29.77 14.84
N HIS A 97 -2.26 -30.00 15.28
CA HIS A 97 -1.83 -29.81 16.67
C HIS A 97 -1.49 -28.32 16.92
N LYS A 98 -2.51 -27.53 17.28
CA LYS A 98 -2.36 -26.06 17.46
C LYS A 98 -1.35 -25.71 18.54
N GLU A 99 -1.26 -26.54 19.59
CA GLU A 99 -0.33 -26.41 20.71
C GLU A 99 1.14 -26.54 20.31
N LEU A 100 1.42 -27.20 19.19
CA LEU A 100 2.77 -27.35 18.64
C LEU A 100 3.17 -26.23 17.66
N ARG A 101 2.30 -25.23 17.44
CA ARG A 101 2.59 -24.14 16.53
C ARG A 101 3.82 -23.34 16.97
N GLY A 102 4.81 -23.25 16.08
CA GLY A 102 6.08 -22.58 16.37
C GLY A 102 7.08 -23.42 17.19
N ARG A 103 6.74 -24.68 17.56
CA ARG A 103 7.57 -25.54 18.40
C ARG A 103 7.95 -26.87 17.74
N GLU A 104 7.39 -27.17 16.60
CA GLU A 104 7.66 -28.39 15.87
C GLU A 104 8.42 -28.14 14.57
N GLU A 105 9.05 -29.19 14.06
CA GLU A 105 9.78 -29.19 12.81
C GLU A 105 8.84 -29.08 11.60
N PHE A 106 9.29 -28.37 10.58
CA PHE A 106 8.72 -28.37 9.24
C PHE A 106 9.49 -29.33 8.35
N VAL A 107 8.80 -30.30 7.77
CA VAL A 107 9.38 -31.30 6.89
C VAL A 107 9.22 -30.87 5.44
N ARG A 108 10.29 -30.82 4.68
CA ARG A 108 10.27 -30.56 3.25
C ARG A 108 9.54 -31.69 2.52
N VAL A 109 8.61 -31.32 1.62
CA VAL A 109 7.87 -32.25 0.77
C VAL A 109 7.97 -31.83 -0.70
N SER A 110 7.53 -32.70 -1.62
CA SER A 110 7.36 -32.31 -3.03
C SER A 110 6.18 -31.36 -3.19
N TRP A 111 6.16 -30.63 -4.32
CA TRP A 111 5.02 -29.79 -4.67
C TRP A 111 3.73 -30.61 -4.84
N ASP A 112 3.81 -31.81 -5.43
CA ASP A 112 2.64 -32.68 -5.59
C ASP A 112 2.03 -33.07 -4.24
N VAL A 113 2.85 -33.48 -3.28
CA VAL A 113 2.41 -33.80 -1.92
C VAL A 113 1.80 -32.58 -1.23
N ALA A 114 2.42 -31.41 -1.34
CA ALA A 114 1.90 -30.18 -0.71
C ALA A 114 0.55 -29.77 -1.31
N LEU A 115 0.44 -29.82 -2.63
CA LEU A 115 -0.78 -29.43 -3.36
C LEU A 115 -1.92 -30.40 -3.10
N ASP A 116 -1.64 -31.71 -3.06
CA ASP A 116 -2.65 -32.74 -2.75
C ASP A 116 -3.20 -32.57 -1.34
N LEU A 117 -2.32 -32.35 -0.36
CA LEU A 117 -2.73 -32.12 1.02
C LEU A 117 -3.57 -30.84 1.15
N ALA A 118 -3.15 -29.75 0.51
CA ALA A 118 -3.88 -28.49 0.53
C ALA A 118 -5.25 -28.63 -0.16
N ALA A 119 -5.30 -29.23 -1.35
CA ALA A 119 -6.53 -29.44 -2.11
C ALA A 119 -7.53 -30.32 -1.34
N LYS A 120 -7.04 -31.41 -0.72
CA LYS A 120 -7.88 -32.26 0.11
C LYS A 120 -8.49 -31.49 1.27
N LYS A 121 -7.68 -30.72 1.99
CA LYS A 121 -8.19 -29.93 3.12
C LYS A 121 -9.17 -28.84 2.70
N LEU A 122 -8.90 -28.13 1.61
CA LEU A 122 -9.81 -27.10 1.11
C LEU A 122 -11.17 -27.67 0.69
N LYS A 123 -11.21 -28.90 0.13
CA LYS A 123 -12.46 -29.57 -0.22
C LYS A 123 -13.27 -30.03 0.99
N GLU A 124 -12.62 -30.30 2.12
CA GLU A 124 -13.25 -30.73 3.37
C GLU A 124 -13.87 -29.57 4.15
N ILE A 125 -13.48 -28.34 3.87
CA ILE A 125 -13.88 -27.16 4.64
C ILE A 125 -15.00 -26.42 3.91
N PRO A 126 -16.16 -26.16 4.56
CA PRO A 126 -17.20 -25.30 4.00
C PRO A 126 -16.62 -23.90 3.69
N LYS A 127 -17.06 -23.31 2.58
CA LYS A 127 -16.55 -22.00 2.14
C LYS A 127 -16.72 -20.88 3.20
N GLU A 128 -17.75 -21.00 4.03
CA GLU A 128 -18.06 -20.11 5.13
C GLU A 128 -17.01 -20.15 6.27
N ASN A 129 -16.18 -21.18 6.27
CA ASN A 129 -15.09 -21.35 7.25
C ASN A 129 -13.71 -21.10 6.64
N ILE A 130 -13.65 -20.67 5.37
CA ILE A 130 -12.41 -20.28 4.69
C ILE A 130 -12.27 -18.77 4.77
N TYR A 131 -11.30 -18.28 5.52
CA TYR A 131 -10.98 -16.87 5.60
C TYR A 131 -9.84 -16.52 4.65
N ASN A 132 -10.14 -15.69 3.65
CA ASN A 132 -9.14 -15.16 2.73
C ASN A 132 -8.62 -13.82 3.22
N ALA A 133 -7.52 -13.85 3.96
CA ALA A 133 -6.83 -12.67 4.46
C ALA A 133 -5.76 -12.14 3.47
N SER A 134 -5.80 -12.57 2.21
CA SER A 134 -4.83 -12.07 1.24
C SER A 134 -5.03 -10.58 1.00
N TYR A 135 -4.01 -9.81 1.28
CA TYR A 135 -3.97 -8.38 1.04
C TYR A 135 -2.97 -8.08 -0.09
N GLY A 136 -3.39 -7.28 -1.06
CA GLY A 136 -2.57 -7.00 -2.24
C GLY A 136 -1.49 -5.97 -1.99
N GLY A 137 -1.57 -5.23 -0.92
CA GLY A 137 -0.71 -4.07 -0.68
C GLY A 137 -0.73 -3.10 -1.86
N TRP A 138 0.24 -2.26 -1.92
CA TRP A 138 0.52 -1.37 -3.06
C TRP A 138 1.03 -2.23 -4.21
N GLY A 139 0.18 -2.66 -4.97
CA GLY A 139 0.61 -3.55 -5.88
C GLY A 139 0.61 -3.22 -7.28
N HIS A 140 1.37 -3.37 -7.81
CA HIS A 140 1.72 -2.65 -8.74
C HIS A 140 2.36 -3.16 -9.99
N ALA A 141 2.64 -4.40 -10.14
CA ALA A 141 3.10 -5.06 -11.34
C ALA A 141 1.95 -5.72 -12.14
N GLY A 142 0.73 -5.17 -12.02
CA GLY A 142 -0.46 -5.67 -12.71
C GLY A 142 -1.17 -6.82 -12.01
N SER A 143 -2.30 -7.24 -12.57
CA SER A 143 -3.21 -8.22 -11.95
C SER A 143 -2.59 -9.60 -11.71
N LEU A 144 -1.64 -10.02 -12.54
CA LEU A 144 -0.99 -11.34 -12.42
C LEU A 144 0.00 -11.46 -11.28
N HIS A 145 0.44 -10.33 -10.71
CA HIS A 145 1.37 -10.28 -9.58
C HIS A 145 0.68 -9.93 -8.26
N ARG A 146 -0.62 -9.72 -8.29
CA ARG A 146 -1.39 -9.30 -7.14
C ARG A 146 -2.04 -10.51 -6.46
N CYS A 147 -1.43 -10.97 -5.36
CA CYS A 147 -1.92 -12.12 -4.59
C CYS A 147 -3.40 -12.00 -4.21
N HIS A 148 -3.85 -10.81 -3.83
CA HIS A 148 -5.24 -10.53 -3.49
C HIS A 148 -6.22 -10.92 -4.62
N HIS A 149 -5.99 -10.43 -5.84
CA HIS A 149 -6.84 -10.76 -6.99
C HIS A 149 -6.78 -12.24 -7.38
N LEU A 150 -5.58 -12.83 -7.33
CA LEU A 150 -5.39 -14.23 -7.65
C LEU A 150 -6.06 -15.15 -6.62
N ALA A 151 -5.96 -14.82 -5.34
CA ALA A 151 -6.59 -15.58 -4.27
C ALA A 151 -8.12 -15.50 -4.37
N TRP A 152 -8.71 -14.32 -4.54
CA TRP A 152 -10.15 -14.17 -4.74
C TRP A 152 -10.64 -14.91 -5.99
N ARG A 153 -9.92 -14.78 -7.10
CA ARG A 153 -10.24 -15.53 -8.31
C ARG A 153 -10.22 -17.03 -8.06
N PHE A 154 -9.20 -17.52 -7.37
CA PHE A 154 -9.11 -18.95 -7.02
C PHE A 154 -10.29 -19.40 -6.17
N PHE A 155 -10.57 -18.74 -5.05
CA PHE A 155 -11.65 -19.13 -4.15
C PHE A 155 -13.02 -19.04 -4.81
N ASN A 156 -13.30 -17.98 -5.56
CA ASN A 156 -14.58 -17.80 -6.23
C ASN A 156 -14.81 -18.84 -7.33
N THR A 157 -13.78 -19.17 -8.12
CA THR A 157 -13.94 -20.10 -9.27
C THR A 157 -13.85 -21.56 -8.88
N THR A 158 -13.19 -21.91 -7.78
CA THR A 158 -12.94 -23.32 -7.40
C THR A 158 -13.79 -23.79 -6.23
N LEU A 159 -14.11 -22.93 -5.28
CA LEU A 159 -14.79 -23.27 -4.04
C LEU A 159 -16.12 -22.53 -3.84
N GLY A 160 -16.49 -21.66 -4.77
CA GLY A 160 -17.70 -20.86 -4.70
C GLY A 160 -17.63 -19.69 -3.71
N GLY A 161 -16.44 -19.33 -3.27
CA GLY A 161 -16.17 -18.15 -2.43
C GLY A 161 -15.34 -18.46 -1.19
N ALA A 162 -15.13 -17.42 -0.39
CA ALA A 162 -14.51 -17.43 0.94
C ALA A 162 -14.96 -16.20 1.70
N ILE A 163 -14.78 -16.18 3.01
CA ILE A 163 -14.98 -14.99 3.83
C ILE A 163 -13.79 -14.06 3.63
N GLY A 164 -14.06 -12.79 3.41
CA GLY A 164 -13.05 -11.72 3.32
C GLY A 164 -13.01 -10.82 4.54
N THR A 165 -12.12 -9.87 4.50
CA THR A 165 -12.03 -8.77 5.47
C THR A 165 -13.03 -7.68 5.09
N ASP A 166 -13.70 -7.13 6.06
CA ASP A 166 -14.46 -5.91 5.90
C ASP A 166 -13.66 -4.77 6.55
N GLY A 167 -12.95 -4.00 5.72
CA GLY A 167 -11.98 -3.02 6.16
C GLY A 167 -10.64 -3.64 6.59
N GLU A 168 -9.77 -2.81 7.08
CA GLU A 168 -8.44 -3.18 7.58
C GLU A 168 -7.94 -2.09 8.56
N TYR A 169 -6.81 -2.34 9.24
CA TYR A 169 -6.34 -1.42 10.30
C TYR A 169 -5.69 -0.13 9.79
N GLY A 170 -5.36 -0.02 8.52
CA GLY A 170 -4.79 1.19 7.92
C GLY A 170 -5.85 2.24 7.60
N ASN A 171 -6.71 1.97 6.63
CA ASN A 171 -7.75 2.90 6.20
C ASN A 171 -9.19 2.41 6.45
N GLY A 172 -9.37 1.31 7.16
CA GLY A 172 -10.68 0.69 7.36
C GLY A 172 -11.70 1.62 8.01
N ALA A 173 -11.29 2.43 8.97
CA ALA A 173 -12.16 3.43 9.58
C ALA A 173 -12.62 4.49 8.57
N ALA A 174 -11.68 5.03 7.79
CA ALA A 174 -12.01 5.99 6.72
C ALA A 174 -12.92 5.36 5.66
N ALA A 175 -12.65 4.12 5.25
CA ALA A 175 -13.47 3.38 4.30
C ALA A 175 -14.92 3.20 4.77
N ARG A 176 -15.15 3.16 6.07
CA ARG A 176 -16.49 3.05 6.66
C ARG A 176 -17.18 4.40 6.85
N ILE A 177 -16.45 5.42 7.23
CA ILE A 177 -17.02 6.72 7.60
C ILE A 177 -17.18 7.64 6.40
N ASN A 178 -16.21 7.68 5.48
CA ASN A 178 -16.25 8.60 4.34
C ASN A 178 -17.54 8.48 3.48
N PRO A 179 -18.06 7.28 3.16
CA PRO A 179 -19.31 7.18 2.43
C PRO A 179 -20.50 7.84 3.14
N MET A 180 -20.50 7.86 4.48
CA MET A 180 -21.55 8.49 5.28
C MET A 180 -21.41 10.01 5.33
N ILE A 181 -20.21 10.55 5.14
CA ILE A 181 -19.91 11.97 5.22
C ILE A 181 -19.95 12.63 3.85
N VAL A 182 -19.29 12.02 2.86
CA VAL A 182 -19.11 12.60 1.51
C VAL A 182 -19.77 11.78 0.39
N GLY A 183 -20.49 10.72 0.75
CA GLY A 183 -21.31 9.91 -0.18
C GLY A 183 -20.59 8.73 -0.81
N ASP A 184 -19.29 8.74 -0.93
CA ASP A 184 -18.50 7.65 -1.51
C ASP A 184 -17.04 7.64 -1.01
N MET A 185 -16.29 6.61 -1.45
CA MET A 185 -14.84 6.49 -1.29
C MET A 185 -14.04 7.18 -2.42
N GLU A 186 -14.69 7.88 -3.34
CA GLU A 186 -14.02 8.56 -4.44
C GLU A 186 -12.92 9.52 -3.98
N VAL A 187 -13.13 10.20 -2.86
CA VAL A 187 -12.14 11.07 -2.22
C VAL A 187 -10.82 10.35 -1.96
N TYR A 188 -10.87 9.03 -1.75
CA TYR A 188 -9.70 8.19 -1.55
C TYR A 188 -9.11 7.65 -2.86
N SER A 189 -9.95 7.31 -3.83
CA SER A 189 -9.54 6.60 -5.04
C SER A 189 -9.36 7.50 -6.26
N GLN A 190 -10.03 8.63 -6.32
CA GLN A 190 -9.92 9.61 -7.42
C GLN A 190 -9.26 10.89 -6.90
N GLN A 191 -7.97 11.00 -7.16
CA GLN A 191 -7.20 12.16 -6.74
C GLN A 191 -7.14 13.21 -7.86
N THR A 192 -7.01 14.48 -7.48
CA THR A 192 -6.74 15.56 -8.41
C THR A 192 -5.42 15.30 -9.13
N THR A 193 -5.39 15.49 -10.45
CA THR A 193 -4.16 15.27 -11.23
C THR A 193 -3.06 16.26 -10.87
N HIS A 194 -1.82 15.85 -11.05
CA HIS A 194 -0.67 16.72 -10.80
C HIS A 194 -0.72 18.00 -11.64
N GLU A 195 -1.19 17.92 -12.88
CA GLU A 195 -1.32 19.05 -13.80
C GLU A 195 -2.31 20.09 -13.28
N GLU A 196 -3.48 19.64 -12.80
CA GLU A 196 -4.47 20.53 -12.21
C GLU A 196 -3.97 21.16 -10.91
N MET A 197 -3.24 20.40 -10.10
CA MET A 197 -2.63 20.95 -8.89
C MET A 197 -1.58 22.04 -9.22
N ILE A 198 -0.71 21.80 -10.19
CA ILE A 198 0.28 22.78 -10.63
C ILE A 198 -0.39 24.06 -11.13
N LYS A 199 -1.50 23.94 -11.86
CA LYS A 199 -2.22 25.06 -12.45
C LYS A 199 -3.02 25.89 -11.43
N ASN A 200 -3.68 25.22 -10.48
CA ASN A 200 -4.73 25.84 -9.67
C ASN A 200 -4.42 25.91 -8.18
N CYS A 201 -3.55 25.04 -7.64
CA CYS A 201 -3.24 24.99 -6.23
C CYS A 201 -2.43 26.21 -5.78
N LYS A 202 -2.87 26.89 -4.73
CA LYS A 202 -2.16 28.00 -4.11
C LYS A 202 -1.52 27.61 -2.78
N VAL A 203 -2.20 26.77 -2.03
CA VAL A 203 -1.75 26.26 -0.74
C VAL A 203 -1.89 24.74 -0.73
N TYR A 204 -0.81 24.06 -0.39
CA TYR A 204 -0.78 22.61 -0.24
C TYR A 204 -0.53 22.26 1.23
N VAL A 205 -1.53 21.71 1.89
CA VAL A 205 -1.43 21.28 3.29
C VAL A 205 -1.08 19.79 3.33
N MET A 206 0.08 19.49 3.90
CA MET A 206 0.51 18.11 4.20
C MET A 206 0.16 17.83 5.66
N TRP A 207 -0.92 17.09 5.88
CA TRP A 207 -1.37 16.74 7.22
C TRP A 207 -0.98 15.30 7.56
N GLY A 208 0.06 15.15 8.39
CA GLY A 208 0.65 13.83 8.69
C GLY A 208 1.19 13.10 7.46
N ALA A 209 1.65 13.85 6.44
CA ALA A 209 2.02 13.31 5.15
C ALA A 209 3.45 13.65 4.75
N ASP A 210 4.31 12.63 4.76
CA ASP A 210 5.67 12.71 4.21
C ASP A 210 5.67 12.14 2.78
N LEU A 211 5.50 13.01 1.77
CA LEU A 211 5.34 12.62 0.37
C LEU A 211 6.56 11.82 -0.15
N PHE A 212 7.76 12.14 0.32
CA PHE A 212 8.98 11.44 -0.10
C PHE A 212 9.09 10.02 0.45
N LYS A 213 8.29 9.67 1.44
CA LYS A 213 8.22 8.32 1.99
C LYS A 213 6.97 7.56 1.58
N CYS A 214 5.81 8.19 1.62
CA CYS A 214 4.54 7.50 1.43
C CYS A 214 3.88 7.72 0.06
N ASN A 215 4.33 8.66 -0.76
CA ASN A 215 3.67 9.00 -2.03
C ASN A 215 4.63 9.16 -3.23
N ARG A 216 5.73 8.44 -3.26
CA ARG A 216 6.67 8.44 -4.40
C ARG A 216 6.14 7.63 -5.58
N ILE A 217 5.36 6.59 -5.28
CA ILE A 217 4.72 5.70 -6.25
C ILE A 217 3.24 5.98 -6.22
N ASP A 218 2.66 6.24 -7.36
CA ASP A 218 1.22 6.42 -7.49
C ASP A 218 0.48 5.08 -7.43
N TYR A 219 -0.82 5.13 -7.15
CA TYR A 219 -1.63 3.93 -7.00
C TYR A 219 -1.69 3.15 -8.32
N PHE A 220 -1.34 1.88 -8.30
CA PHE A 220 -1.19 1.00 -9.47
C PHE A 220 -0.07 1.34 -10.46
N VAL A 221 0.77 2.31 -10.19
CA VAL A 221 1.90 2.68 -11.04
C VAL A 221 3.21 2.28 -10.34
N PRO A 222 4.04 1.41 -10.92
CA PRO A 222 5.23 0.90 -10.25
C PRO A 222 6.43 1.86 -10.24
N ASN A 223 6.46 2.86 -11.09
CA ASN A 223 7.55 3.83 -11.17
C ASN A 223 7.35 5.02 -10.24
N HIS A 224 8.44 5.71 -9.89
CA HIS A 224 8.44 6.86 -8.99
C HIS A 224 8.02 8.15 -9.71
N VAL A 225 6.85 8.14 -10.36
CA VAL A 225 6.36 9.22 -11.20
C VAL A 225 6.13 10.51 -10.41
N ASN A 226 5.67 10.41 -9.17
CA ASN A 226 5.35 11.57 -8.34
C ASN A 226 6.59 12.42 -8.04
N ASP A 227 7.77 11.79 -7.90
CA ASP A 227 9.04 12.49 -7.73
C ASP A 227 9.34 13.45 -8.89
N SER A 228 8.79 13.19 -10.09
CA SER A 228 8.95 14.08 -11.25
C SER A 228 8.12 15.38 -11.17
N TYR A 229 7.06 15.36 -10.36
CA TYR A 229 6.15 16.51 -10.20
C TYR A 229 6.53 17.42 -9.04
N TYR A 230 7.18 16.93 -8.01
CA TYR A 230 7.55 17.73 -6.83
C TYR A 230 8.36 18.99 -7.15
N PRO A 231 9.38 18.95 -8.02
CA PRO A 231 10.07 20.16 -8.45
C PRO A 231 9.16 21.14 -9.21
N LYS A 232 8.14 20.63 -9.91
CA LYS A 232 7.20 21.47 -10.65
C LYS A 232 6.26 22.23 -9.71
N TYR A 233 5.82 21.60 -8.63
CA TYR A 233 5.04 22.26 -7.57
C TYR A 233 5.77 23.46 -6.97
N LYS A 234 7.04 23.27 -6.64
CA LYS A 234 7.88 24.36 -6.12
C LYS A 234 8.00 25.52 -7.11
N ARG A 235 8.20 25.22 -8.39
CA ARG A 235 8.26 26.26 -9.46
C ARG A 235 6.93 26.96 -9.71
N ALA A 236 5.80 26.31 -9.43
CA ALA A 236 4.47 26.90 -9.56
C ALA A 236 4.14 27.92 -8.45
N GLY A 237 5.01 28.07 -7.47
CA GLY A 237 4.82 29.05 -6.37
C GLY A 237 3.77 28.63 -5.36
N ILE A 238 3.49 27.33 -5.25
CA ILE A 238 2.55 26.78 -4.25
C ILE A 238 3.16 26.96 -2.86
N LYS A 239 2.38 27.56 -1.93
CA LYS A 239 2.74 27.62 -0.49
C LYS A 239 2.51 26.22 0.11
N PHE A 240 3.51 25.73 0.84
CA PHE A 240 3.41 24.45 1.54
C PHE A 240 3.28 24.66 3.04
N ILE A 241 2.34 23.93 3.66
CA ILE A 241 2.17 23.85 5.11
C ILE A 241 2.28 22.38 5.50
N SER A 242 3.09 22.08 6.53
CA SER A 242 3.26 20.74 7.06
C SER A 242 2.77 20.68 8.51
N ILE A 243 1.67 19.98 8.74
CA ILE A 243 1.12 19.73 10.07
C ILE A 243 1.57 18.31 10.45
N ASP A 244 2.62 18.19 11.25
CA ASP A 244 3.28 16.93 11.54
C ASP A 244 4.05 17.03 12.86
N PRO A 245 4.06 15.97 13.69
CA PRO A 245 4.88 15.95 14.92
C PRO A 245 6.37 16.16 14.68
N ILE A 246 6.87 15.81 13.48
CA ILE A 246 8.28 15.94 13.11
C ILE A 246 8.47 16.83 11.88
N TYR A 247 9.61 17.50 11.80
CA TYR A 247 10.00 18.22 10.59
C TYR A 247 10.56 17.26 9.57
N THR A 248 9.70 16.84 8.62
CA THR A 248 10.01 15.79 7.65
C THR A 248 10.98 16.25 6.56
N GLU A 249 11.62 15.30 5.87
CA GLU A 249 12.44 15.58 4.68
C GLU A 249 11.62 16.30 3.59
N THR A 250 10.37 15.92 3.42
CA THR A 250 9.44 16.61 2.50
C THR A 250 9.19 18.05 2.91
N ALA A 251 8.92 18.30 4.19
CA ALA A 251 8.72 19.66 4.71
C ALA A 251 9.97 20.54 4.47
N GLN A 252 11.15 19.98 4.69
CA GLN A 252 12.41 20.66 4.41
C GLN A 252 12.59 20.97 2.91
N ALA A 253 12.37 19.99 2.05
CA ALA A 253 12.56 20.13 0.59
C ALA A 253 11.63 21.18 -0.02
N PHE A 254 10.39 21.27 0.46
CA PHE A 254 9.43 22.28 0.02
C PHE A 254 9.55 23.62 0.76
N SER A 255 10.42 23.74 1.75
CA SER A 255 10.49 24.90 2.64
C SER A 255 9.11 25.20 3.26
N ALA A 256 8.42 24.14 3.68
CA ALA A 256 7.06 24.22 4.18
C ALA A 256 7.02 24.95 5.53
N GLU A 257 5.96 25.71 5.75
CA GLU A 257 5.63 26.19 7.07
C GLU A 257 5.27 24.99 7.96
N TRP A 258 6.10 24.72 8.97
CA TRP A 258 5.91 23.59 9.84
C TRP A 258 5.11 23.93 11.09
N ILE A 259 4.08 23.15 11.35
CA ILE A 259 3.21 23.23 12.52
C ILE A 259 3.39 21.95 13.34
N PRO A 260 4.19 21.97 14.42
CA PRO A 260 4.45 20.80 15.27
C PRO A 260 3.23 20.49 16.12
N ILE A 261 2.46 19.49 15.74
CA ILE A 261 1.28 19.05 16.46
C ILE A 261 1.62 17.84 17.36
N ARG A 262 1.03 17.75 18.55
CA ARG A 262 1.12 16.51 19.33
C ARG A 262 0.39 15.37 18.62
N PRO A 263 0.94 14.14 18.61
CA PRO A 263 0.28 12.99 17.99
C PRO A 263 -1.14 12.76 18.53
N ASN A 264 -2.05 12.38 17.65
CA ASN A 264 -3.47 12.07 17.96
C ASN A 264 -4.31 13.25 18.46
N THR A 265 -3.91 14.48 18.16
CA THR A 265 -4.66 15.69 18.57
C THR A 265 -5.22 16.48 17.38
N ASP A 266 -5.22 15.89 16.20
CA ASP A 266 -5.62 16.49 14.92
C ASP A 266 -7.04 17.09 14.98
N VAL A 267 -7.98 16.33 15.52
CA VAL A 267 -9.39 16.76 15.62
C VAL A 267 -9.52 18.01 16.51
N ALA A 268 -8.73 18.13 17.56
CA ALA A 268 -8.76 19.31 18.42
C ALA A 268 -8.29 20.56 17.65
N LEU A 269 -7.25 20.44 16.82
CA LEU A 269 -6.81 21.55 15.98
C LEU A 269 -7.89 21.94 14.96
N MET A 270 -8.51 20.97 14.31
CA MET A 270 -9.59 21.20 13.33
C MET A 270 -10.79 21.90 13.99
N LEU A 271 -11.20 21.44 15.18
CA LEU A 271 -12.29 22.06 15.93
C LEU A 271 -11.98 23.51 16.34
N GLY A 272 -10.75 23.77 16.79
CA GLY A 272 -10.31 25.12 17.12
C GLY A 272 -10.36 26.07 15.92
N MET A 273 -9.89 25.61 14.76
CA MET A 273 -9.95 26.38 13.52
C MET A 273 -11.39 26.61 13.08
N MET A 274 -12.27 25.59 13.14
CA MET A 274 -13.68 25.74 12.80
C MET A 274 -14.41 26.74 13.73
N HIS A 275 -14.15 26.67 15.03
CA HIS A 275 -14.69 27.62 16.00
C HIS A 275 -14.27 29.05 15.67
N TYR A 276 -12.99 29.26 15.39
CA TYR A 276 -12.47 30.58 15.02
C TYR A 276 -13.11 31.10 13.74
N LEU A 277 -13.16 30.32 12.67
CA LEU A 277 -13.78 30.70 11.40
C LEU A 277 -15.26 31.06 11.58
N TYR A 278 -15.97 30.29 12.39
CA TYR A 278 -17.39 30.53 12.65
C TYR A 278 -17.59 31.82 13.45
N THR A 279 -16.88 32.00 14.58
CA THR A 279 -17.06 33.16 15.48
C THR A 279 -16.54 34.46 14.90
N SER A 280 -15.57 34.41 13.99
CA SER A 280 -15.07 35.57 13.25
C SER A 280 -15.81 35.87 11.94
N ASP A 281 -16.86 35.11 11.64
CA ASP A 281 -17.65 35.22 10.41
C ASP A 281 -16.84 35.04 9.11
N GLN A 282 -15.79 34.18 9.14
CA GLN A 282 -14.89 33.94 8.02
C GLN A 282 -15.13 32.61 7.29
N TYR A 283 -16.34 32.07 7.37
CA TYR A 283 -16.71 30.85 6.67
C TYR A 283 -17.68 31.13 5.52
N ASP A 284 -17.70 30.27 4.51
CA ASP A 284 -18.60 30.38 3.38
C ASP A 284 -20.02 29.90 3.75
N LYS A 285 -20.89 30.82 4.13
CA LYS A 285 -22.28 30.55 4.51
C LYS A 285 -23.08 29.91 3.38
N ALA A 286 -22.85 30.34 2.14
CA ALA A 286 -23.56 29.83 0.99
C ALA A 286 -23.17 28.39 0.68
N PHE A 287 -21.87 28.08 0.80
CA PHE A 287 -21.39 26.72 0.67
C PHE A 287 -21.96 25.81 1.77
N ILE A 288 -21.88 26.22 3.04
CA ILE A 288 -22.43 25.45 4.16
C ILE A 288 -23.92 25.16 3.96
N ALA A 289 -24.69 26.18 3.63
CA ALA A 289 -26.13 26.03 3.43
C ALA A 289 -26.49 25.11 2.25
N LYS A 290 -25.66 25.05 1.21
CA LYS A 290 -25.96 24.32 -0.01
C LYS A 290 -25.41 22.87 0.03
N TYR A 291 -24.26 22.66 0.63
CA TYR A 291 -23.50 21.41 0.45
C TYR A 291 -23.29 20.62 1.74
N THR A 292 -23.78 21.10 2.88
CA THR A 292 -23.67 20.36 4.15
C THR A 292 -25.05 20.12 4.76
N ASP A 293 -25.14 19.03 5.54
CA ASP A 293 -26.30 18.71 6.37
C ASP A 293 -25.88 18.55 7.83
N GLY A 294 -26.72 19.00 8.74
CA GLY A 294 -26.47 18.84 10.18
C GLY A 294 -25.51 19.85 10.79
N PHE A 295 -25.12 20.90 10.08
CA PHE A 295 -24.25 21.93 10.63
C PHE A 295 -24.86 22.63 11.85
N ASP A 296 -26.16 22.90 11.82
CA ASP A 296 -26.93 23.43 12.94
C ASP A 296 -26.90 22.50 14.19
N LYS A 297 -26.92 21.22 14.00
CA LYS A 297 -26.82 20.22 15.08
C LYS A 297 -25.41 20.12 15.67
N PHE A 298 -24.40 20.42 14.85
CA PHE A 298 -23.00 20.41 15.26
C PHE A 298 -22.60 21.67 16.04
N LEU A 299 -23.20 22.81 15.73
CA LEU A 299 -22.85 24.12 16.34
C LEU A 299 -22.88 24.13 17.87
N PRO A 300 -23.92 23.59 18.56
CA PRO A 300 -23.95 23.57 20.02
C PRO A 300 -22.73 22.87 20.65
N TYR A 301 -22.22 21.85 20.00
CA TYR A 301 -20.99 21.18 20.42
C TYR A 301 -19.74 22.03 20.15
N LEU A 302 -19.64 22.64 18.99
CA LEU A 302 -18.51 23.51 18.62
C LEU A 302 -18.42 24.72 19.55
N LEU A 303 -19.56 25.32 19.90
CA LEU A 303 -19.66 26.48 20.77
C LEU A 303 -19.59 26.13 22.27
N GLY A 304 -19.61 24.86 22.63
CA GLY A 304 -19.53 24.39 24.00
C GLY A 304 -20.86 24.42 24.76
N GLU A 305 -21.98 24.61 24.05
CA GLU A 305 -23.31 24.66 24.65
C GLU A 305 -23.77 23.28 25.13
N SER A 306 -23.31 22.21 24.46
CA SER A 306 -23.70 20.84 24.78
C SER A 306 -22.81 20.17 25.84
N ASP A 307 -21.58 20.67 26.08
CA ASP A 307 -20.60 20.02 26.96
C ASP A 307 -19.84 21.01 27.86
N ASN A 308 -20.25 22.28 27.91
CA ASN A 308 -19.60 23.36 28.65
C ASN A 308 -18.12 23.59 28.29
N ALA A 309 -17.71 23.23 27.06
CA ALA A 309 -16.33 23.33 26.61
C ALA A 309 -16.25 23.93 25.20
N PRO A 310 -16.28 25.26 25.02
CA PRO A 310 -16.10 25.91 23.73
C PRO A 310 -14.78 25.49 23.08
N LYS A 311 -14.84 25.08 21.81
CA LYS A 311 -13.69 24.55 21.07
C LYS A 311 -12.81 25.69 20.53
N THR A 312 -12.42 26.64 21.40
CA THR A 312 -11.63 27.82 21.01
C THR A 312 -10.22 27.43 20.54
N LEU A 313 -9.50 28.37 19.93
CA LEU A 313 -8.09 28.16 19.59
C LEU A 313 -7.23 27.94 20.83
N GLU A 314 -7.56 28.56 21.96
CA GLU A 314 -6.88 28.39 23.25
C GLU A 314 -7.11 26.99 23.80
N TRP A 315 -8.35 26.50 23.74
CA TRP A 315 -8.68 25.12 24.09
C TRP A 315 -7.89 24.13 23.21
N ALA A 316 -7.89 24.33 21.90
CA ALA A 316 -7.12 23.50 20.98
C ALA A 316 -5.61 23.56 21.25
N SER A 317 -5.08 24.75 21.54
CA SER A 317 -3.65 24.94 21.84
C SER A 317 -3.18 24.14 23.06
N GLN A 318 -3.98 24.08 24.12
CA GLN A 318 -3.65 23.28 25.31
C GLN A 318 -3.51 21.78 24.98
N ILE A 319 -4.36 21.27 24.10
CA ILE A 319 -4.38 19.86 23.68
C ILE A 319 -3.25 19.57 22.68
N THR A 320 -3.16 20.39 21.63
CA THR A 320 -2.31 20.13 20.46
C THR A 320 -0.86 20.58 20.63
N GLY A 321 -0.62 21.54 21.52
CA GLY A 321 0.67 22.22 21.63
C GLY A 321 0.93 23.28 20.53
N VAL A 322 -0.01 23.46 19.58
CA VAL A 322 0.07 24.50 18.56
C VAL A 322 -0.48 25.79 19.13
N SER A 323 0.26 26.91 19.04
CA SER A 323 -0.22 28.18 19.58
C SER A 323 -1.48 28.68 18.87
N ALA A 324 -2.38 29.34 19.63
CA ALA A 324 -3.60 29.93 19.07
C ALA A 324 -3.30 30.92 17.94
N GLU A 325 -2.23 31.71 18.05
CA GLU A 325 -1.79 32.63 17.01
C GLU A 325 -1.40 31.93 15.72
N LYS A 326 -0.64 30.82 15.83
CA LYS A 326 -0.22 30.03 14.65
C LYS A 326 -1.38 29.33 13.98
N SER A 327 -2.45 29.05 14.71
CA SER A 327 -3.65 28.43 14.17
C SER A 327 -4.59 29.40 13.43
N LYS A 328 -4.35 30.73 13.54
CA LYS A 328 -5.11 31.77 12.82
C LYS A 328 -4.58 32.04 11.41
N ASN A 329 -3.30 31.83 11.19
CA ASN A 329 -2.57 32.12 9.95
C ASN A 329 -2.50 30.92 9.02
#